data_61b3b280e5e47e707a8938a620539ef3
#
_entry.id   61b3b280e5e47e707a8938a620539ef3
#
_cell.length_a   1.000
_cell.length_b   1.000
_cell.length_c   1.000
_cell.angle_alpha   90.00
_cell.angle_beta   90.00
_cell.angle_gamma   90.00
#
_symmetry.space_group_name_H-M   'P 1'
#
loop_
_entity.id
_entity.type
_entity.pdbx_description
1 polymer ?
#
loop_
_entity_poly.entity_id
_entity_poly.type
_entity_poly.pdbx_seq_one_letter_code
_entity_poly.pdbx_strand_id
1 'polypeptide(L)'
;MKLHEALGISSGDVVAFVGAGGKSGAILTVCEGLLQAGMKVLVAPTTKMLLGEADRIGPLVASEDADGLQKKAENALSEAPAVVAGSGMISKNRVGGVDPAWIGGLASLADVVLVEADGSRRRPIKGTADHEPALPTAATLVVALANVQALGKPVDDEHVHRPEVFSELTGIGQGQSITPGAFATAIARGSLAKVPQETRKVALITGVDPGRTMSKASVITRELWHLGLKNVVLTSLPTGSPTQVWVP
;
A
#
# COMPACT_ATOMS: atom_id res chain seq x y z
N MET A 1 -11.54 -15.15 5.46
CA MET A 1 -10.28 -14.60 5.97
C MET A 1 -10.28 -13.10 5.73
N LYS A 2 -10.00 -12.30 6.76
CA LYS A 2 -9.88 -10.85 6.64
C LYS A 2 -8.58 -10.44 5.97
N LEU A 3 -8.51 -9.24 5.41
CA LEU A 3 -7.33 -8.81 4.65
C LEU A 3 -6.05 -8.73 5.50
N HIS A 4 -6.13 -8.21 6.74
CA HIS A 4 -4.97 -8.16 7.63
C HIS A 4 -4.42 -9.56 7.99
N GLU A 5 -5.32 -10.55 8.17
CA GLU A 5 -4.93 -11.95 8.39
C GLU A 5 -4.21 -12.52 7.15
N ALA A 6 -4.76 -12.27 5.96
CA ALA A 6 -4.18 -12.73 4.69
C ALA A 6 -2.80 -12.12 4.42
N LEU A 7 -2.58 -10.87 4.85
CA LEU A 7 -1.29 -10.20 4.75
C LEU A 7 -0.30 -10.61 5.86
N GLY A 8 -0.74 -11.38 6.85
CA GLY A 8 0.07 -11.80 8.00
C GLY A 8 0.47 -10.64 8.90
N ILE A 9 -0.43 -9.65 9.08
CA ILE A 9 -0.19 -8.49 9.94
C ILE A 9 -0.47 -8.87 11.39
N SER A 10 0.43 -8.52 12.28
CA SER A 10 0.37 -8.78 13.72
C SER A 10 0.76 -7.55 14.53
N SER A 11 0.50 -7.59 15.85
CA SER A 11 0.95 -6.53 16.76
C SER A 11 2.48 -6.35 16.69
N GLY A 12 2.91 -5.11 16.69
CA GLY A 12 4.31 -4.69 16.50
C GLY A 12 4.68 -4.40 15.05
N ASP A 13 3.78 -4.62 14.07
CA ASP A 13 4.10 -4.38 12.68
C ASP A 13 4.00 -2.91 12.27
N VAL A 14 4.98 -2.48 11.48
CA VAL A 14 4.95 -1.28 10.64
C VAL A 14 4.80 -1.72 9.20
N VAL A 15 3.63 -1.49 8.62
CA VAL A 15 3.24 -2.00 7.31
C VAL A 15 3.24 -0.86 6.28
N ALA A 16 4.16 -0.89 5.32
CA ALA A 16 4.22 0.08 4.24
C ALA A 16 3.47 -0.41 3.00
N PHE A 17 2.49 0.37 2.53
CA PHE A 17 1.74 0.12 1.30
C PHE A 17 2.34 0.94 0.16
N VAL A 18 2.78 0.25 -0.88
CA VAL A 18 3.45 0.83 -2.06
C VAL A 18 2.75 0.41 -3.36
N GLY A 19 3.11 1.03 -4.49
CA GLY A 19 2.56 0.67 -5.78
C GLY A 19 1.28 1.45 -6.13
N ALA A 20 0.33 0.80 -6.78
CA ALA A 20 -0.88 1.42 -7.32
C ALA A 20 -2.12 0.52 -7.17
N GLY A 21 -3.30 1.00 -7.58
CA GLY A 21 -4.48 0.14 -7.66
C GLY A 21 -5.24 -0.06 -6.36
N GLY A 22 -5.29 0.96 -5.47
CA GLY A 22 -6.23 0.98 -4.35
C GLY A 22 -5.60 0.96 -2.94
N LYS A 23 -4.42 1.57 -2.76
CA LYS A 23 -3.73 1.63 -1.45
C LYS A 23 -4.61 2.16 -0.32
N SER A 24 -5.20 3.35 -0.48
CA SER A 24 -6.06 3.93 0.57
C SER A 24 -7.24 3.02 0.93
N GLY A 25 -7.84 2.33 -0.08
CA GLY A 25 -8.88 1.32 0.16
C GLY A 25 -8.36 0.10 0.93
N ALA A 26 -7.15 -0.38 0.59
CA ALA A 26 -6.52 -1.49 1.30
C ALA A 26 -6.18 -1.12 2.74
N ILE A 27 -5.61 0.07 2.97
CA ILE A 27 -5.31 0.60 4.31
C ILE A 27 -6.58 0.68 5.15
N LEU A 28 -7.67 1.24 4.60
CA LEU A 28 -8.95 1.31 5.31
C LEU A 28 -9.48 -0.07 5.68
N THR A 29 -9.50 -1.02 4.73
CA THR A 29 -9.97 -2.39 4.97
C THR A 29 -9.11 -3.13 6.01
N VAL A 30 -7.79 -2.94 5.97
CA VAL A 30 -6.87 -3.49 6.97
C VAL A 30 -7.13 -2.87 8.33
N CYS A 31 -7.24 -1.54 8.41
CA CYS A 31 -7.53 -0.81 9.63
C CYS A 31 -8.85 -1.31 10.26
N GLU A 32 -9.94 -1.36 9.50
CA GLU A 32 -11.23 -1.90 9.98
C GLU A 32 -11.10 -3.33 10.53
N GLY A 33 -10.33 -4.19 9.84
CA GLY A 33 -10.09 -5.56 10.28
C GLY A 33 -9.30 -5.65 11.59
N LEU A 34 -8.28 -4.81 11.77
CA LEU A 34 -7.46 -4.73 12.98
C LEU A 34 -8.28 -4.18 14.17
N LEU A 35 -9.07 -3.13 13.95
CA LEU A 35 -9.97 -2.58 14.96
C LEU A 35 -10.99 -3.62 15.44
N GLN A 36 -11.57 -4.41 14.54
CA GLN A 36 -12.46 -5.52 14.91
C GLN A 36 -11.74 -6.65 15.66
N ALA A 37 -10.42 -6.75 15.55
CA ALA A 37 -9.58 -7.65 16.34
C ALA A 37 -9.14 -7.04 17.68
N GLY A 38 -9.61 -5.82 18.02
CA GLY A 38 -9.31 -5.13 19.27
C GLY A 38 -7.95 -4.43 19.29
N MET A 39 -7.29 -4.27 18.15
CA MET A 39 -5.97 -3.63 18.05
C MET A 39 -6.10 -2.11 17.87
N LYS A 40 -5.17 -1.36 18.43
CA LYS A 40 -4.99 0.07 18.16
C LYS A 40 -4.18 0.27 16.89
N VAL A 41 -4.62 1.20 16.03
CA VAL A 41 -4.02 1.44 14.71
C VAL A 41 -3.61 2.90 14.57
N LEU A 42 -2.39 3.13 14.11
CA LEU A 42 -1.94 4.44 13.68
C LEU A 42 -1.69 4.42 12.17
N VAL A 43 -2.30 5.35 11.43
CA VAL A 43 -2.07 5.52 9.99
C VAL A 43 -1.21 6.76 9.77
N ALA A 44 -0.05 6.60 9.17
CA ALA A 44 0.93 7.67 8.97
C ALA A 44 1.40 7.68 7.50
N PRO A 45 0.73 8.40 6.57
CA PRO A 45 1.20 8.49 5.20
C PRO A 45 2.55 9.23 5.15
N THR A 46 3.52 8.75 4.35
CA THR A 46 4.74 9.49 4.02
C THR A 46 4.59 10.31 2.75
N THR A 47 3.40 10.26 2.15
CA THR A 47 2.98 11.05 0.99
C THR A 47 1.71 11.83 1.30
N LYS A 48 1.20 12.60 0.33
CA LYS A 48 -0.03 13.38 0.52
C LYS A 48 -1.26 12.46 0.58
N MET A 49 -2.08 12.61 1.63
CA MET A 49 -3.35 11.91 1.79
C MET A 49 -4.54 12.89 1.61
N LEU A 50 -5.67 12.41 1.10
CA LEU A 50 -6.91 13.18 1.09
C LEU A 50 -7.52 13.24 2.49
N LEU A 51 -8.00 14.41 2.90
CA LEU A 51 -8.65 14.59 4.20
C LEU A 51 -9.84 13.62 4.37
N GLY A 52 -10.69 13.47 3.37
CA GLY A 52 -11.82 12.53 3.43
C GLY A 52 -11.43 11.04 3.48
N GLU A 53 -10.17 10.67 3.17
CA GLU A 53 -9.64 9.33 3.43
C GLU A 53 -9.23 9.20 4.90
N ALA A 54 -8.60 10.25 5.46
CA ALA A 54 -8.24 10.32 6.87
C ALA A 54 -9.49 10.27 7.78
N ASP A 55 -10.52 11.06 7.47
CA ASP A 55 -11.78 11.14 8.24
C ASP A 55 -12.50 9.77 8.36
N ARG A 56 -12.30 8.88 7.39
CA ARG A 56 -12.87 7.51 7.44
C ARG A 56 -12.14 6.57 8.38
N ILE A 57 -10.91 6.91 8.77
CA ILE A 57 -10.06 6.09 9.64
C ILE A 57 -10.23 6.50 11.08
N GLY A 58 -10.09 7.80 11.37
CA GLY A 58 -10.17 8.33 12.72
C GLY A 58 -9.70 9.78 12.81
N PRO A 59 -9.54 10.33 14.02
CA PRO A 59 -9.10 11.70 14.22
C PRO A 59 -7.71 11.93 13.60
N LEU A 60 -7.55 13.10 12.98
CA LEU A 60 -6.29 13.55 12.40
C LEU A 60 -5.51 14.35 13.45
N VAL A 61 -4.26 13.97 13.69
CA VAL A 61 -3.28 14.75 14.42
C VAL A 61 -2.15 15.18 13.50
N ALA A 62 -1.63 16.38 13.71
CA ALA A 62 -0.55 16.89 12.87
C ALA A 62 0.45 17.73 13.67
N SER A 63 1.73 17.63 13.30
CA SER A 63 2.81 18.47 13.80
C SER A 63 3.89 18.64 12.75
N GLU A 64 4.66 19.74 12.84
CA GLU A 64 5.80 20.02 11.98
C GLU A 64 7.10 19.41 12.53
N ASP A 65 7.07 18.79 13.72
CA ASP A 65 8.19 18.13 14.37
C ASP A 65 7.80 16.74 14.92
N ALA A 66 8.79 15.88 15.12
CA ALA A 66 8.60 14.48 15.52
C ALA A 66 8.01 14.36 16.94
N ASP A 67 8.55 15.11 17.90
CA ASP A 67 8.14 15.01 19.30
C ASP A 67 6.72 15.50 19.52
N GLY A 68 6.37 16.62 18.89
CA GLY A 68 5.02 17.15 18.89
C GLY A 68 4.00 16.21 18.24
N LEU A 69 4.39 15.54 17.14
CA LEU A 69 3.54 14.54 16.49
C LEU A 69 3.33 13.32 17.38
N GLN A 70 4.41 12.80 17.96
CA GLN A 70 4.35 11.65 18.87
C GLN A 70 3.44 11.91 20.06
N LYS A 71 3.59 13.06 20.75
CA LYS A 71 2.75 13.44 21.89
C LYS A 71 1.28 13.60 21.53
N LYS A 72 0.98 14.22 20.37
CA LYS A 72 -0.39 14.37 19.88
C LYS A 72 -1.02 13.02 19.52
N ALA A 73 -0.24 12.13 18.87
CA ALA A 73 -0.70 10.79 18.52
C ALA A 73 -0.98 9.93 19.75
N GLU A 74 -0.10 9.98 20.77
CA GLU A 74 -0.29 9.28 22.04
C GLU A 74 -1.59 9.72 22.73
N ASN A 75 -1.81 11.02 22.86
CA ASN A 75 -3.02 11.57 23.46
C ASN A 75 -4.28 11.14 22.68
N ALA A 76 -4.26 11.22 21.36
CA ALA A 76 -5.39 10.84 20.54
C ALA A 76 -5.68 9.32 20.61
N LEU A 77 -4.64 8.47 20.67
CA LEU A 77 -4.80 7.01 20.83
C LEU A 77 -5.26 6.60 22.23
N SER A 78 -5.23 7.48 23.22
CA SER A 78 -5.88 7.23 24.52
C SER A 78 -7.40 7.36 24.43
N GLU A 79 -7.91 8.14 23.47
CA GLU A 79 -9.35 8.44 23.31
C GLU A 79 -9.98 7.69 22.12
N ALA A 80 -9.18 7.31 21.09
CA ALA A 80 -9.67 6.66 19.89
C ALA A 80 -8.81 5.42 19.55
N PRO A 81 -9.41 4.32 19.04
CA PRO A 81 -8.67 3.12 18.70
C PRO A 81 -7.90 3.22 17.37
N ALA A 82 -8.21 4.23 16.55
CA ALA A 82 -7.46 4.55 15.33
C ALA A 82 -7.21 6.05 15.22
N VAL A 83 -6.01 6.42 14.77
CA VAL A 83 -5.58 7.82 14.59
C VAL A 83 -4.83 7.96 13.27
N VAL A 84 -5.01 9.09 12.59
CA VAL A 84 -4.21 9.47 11.42
C VAL A 84 -3.19 10.52 11.83
N ALA A 85 -1.91 10.30 11.55
CA ALA A 85 -0.82 11.23 11.79
C ALA A 85 -0.37 11.89 10.48
N GLY A 86 -0.14 13.20 10.48
CA GLY A 86 0.34 13.96 9.32
C GLY A 86 1.26 15.11 9.71
N SER A 87 1.90 15.76 8.72
CA SER A 87 2.74 16.94 8.96
C SER A 87 1.95 18.25 9.05
N GLY A 88 0.67 18.25 8.69
CA GLY A 88 -0.19 19.41 8.64
C GLY A 88 -1.05 19.48 7.37
N MET A 89 -1.92 20.47 7.30
CA MET A 89 -2.74 20.71 6.10
C MET A 89 -1.90 21.42 5.03
N ILE A 90 -1.75 20.79 3.87
CA ILE A 90 -1.05 21.39 2.71
C ILE A 90 -2.00 22.01 1.68
N SER A 91 -3.29 21.74 1.80
CA SER A 91 -4.38 22.38 1.07
C SER A 91 -5.71 22.14 1.80
N LYS A 92 -6.82 22.73 1.32
CA LYS A 92 -8.16 22.57 1.94
C LYS A 92 -8.62 21.12 2.13
N ASN A 93 -8.10 20.19 1.32
CA ASN A 93 -8.54 18.79 1.33
C ASN A 93 -7.39 17.77 1.35
N ARG A 94 -6.16 18.19 1.71
CA ARG A 94 -4.99 17.31 1.73
C ARG A 94 -4.13 17.51 2.97
N VAL A 95 -3.76 16.39 3.55
CA VAL A 95 -2.80 16.29 4.65
C VAL A 95 -1.42 16.00 4.06
N GLY A 96 -0.40 16.65 4.61
CA GLY A 96 1.01 16.40 4.29
C GLY A 96 1.49 15.09 4.89
N GLY A 97 2.41 14.42 4.20
CA GLY A 97 3.02 13.19 4.69
C GLY A 97 3.96 13.44 5.87
N VAL A 98 4.10 12.43 6.70
CA VAL A 98 5.08 12.36 7.80
C VAL A 98 6.46 12.03 7.23
N ASP A 99 7.52 12.59 7.79
CA ASP A 99 8.88 12.16 7.45
C ASP A 99 9.04 10.66 7.75
N PRO A 100 9.50 9.82 6.80
CA PRO A 100 9.73 8.41 7.03
C PRO A 100 10.59 8.10 8.27
N ALA A 101 11.52 8.98 8.61
CA ALA A 101 12.39 8.83 9.79
C ALA A 101 11.62 8.91 11.13
N TRP A 102 10.45 9.57 11.16
CA TRP A 102 9.65 9.72 12.39
C TRP A 102 8.79 8.50 12.70
N ILE A 103 8.55 7.63 11.70
CA ILE A 103 7.66 6.46 11.84
C ILE A 103 8.15 5.52 12.95
N GLY A 104 9.47 5.38 13.14
CA GLY A 104 10.03 4.54 14.21
C GLY A 104 9.59 4.99 15.62
N GLY A 105 9.52 6.29 15.88
CA GLY A 105 9.02 6.84 17.14
C GLY A 105 7.51 6.64 17.33
N LEU A 106 6.75 6.59 16.25
CA LEU A 106 5.30 6.34 16.30
C LEU A 106 4.96 4.86 16.47
N ALA A 107 5.87 3.95 16.12
CA ALA A 107 5.62 2.49 16.12
C ALA A 107 5.30 1.93 17.51
N SER A 108 5.79 2.56 18.59
CA SER A 108 5.52 2.12 19.96
C SER A 108 4.18 2.57 20.53
N LEU A 109 3.43 3.44 19.81
CA LEU A 109 2.19 4.05 20.32
C LEU A 109 0.94 3.23 20.02
N ALA A 110 0.99 2.37 19.00
CA ALA A 110 -0.14 1.56 18.54
C ALA A 110 0.29 0.10 18.35
N ASP A 111 -0.69 -0.82 18.30
CA ASP A 111 -0.39 -2.22 17.99
C ASP A 111 0.13 -2.40 16.57
N VAL A 112 -0.38 -1.61 15.62
CA VAL A 112 0.03 -1.63 14.20
C VAL A 112 0.11 -0.22 13.64
N VAL A 113 1.18 0.07 12.88
CA VAL A 113 1.31 1.30 12.10
C VAL A 113 1.15 0.97 10.62
N LEU A 114 0.21 1.66 9.94
CA LEU A 114 -0.02 1.54 8.50
C LEU A 114 0.50 2.79 7.79
N VAL A 115 1.33 2.60 6.77
CA VAL A 115 2.02 3.68 6.06
C VAL A 115 1.66 3.66 4.58
N GLU A 116 1.10 4.75 4.02
CA GLU A 116 1.02 4.94 2.56
C GLU A 116 2.33 5.59 2.08
N ALA A 117 3.20 4.80 1.44
CA ALA A 117 4.59 5.20 1.20
C ALA A 117 4.88 5.72 -0.23
N ASP A 118 3.90 5.80 -1.11
CA ASP A 118 4.05 6.37 -2.45
C ASP A 118 2.71 6.86 -3.05
N GLY A 119 2.80 7.71 -4.09
CA GLY A 119 1.67 8.18 -4.87
C GLY A 119 1.45 7.37 -6.15
N SER A 120 0.18 7.28 -6.62
CA SER A 120 -0.15 6.59 -7.87
C SER A 120 -1.21 7.29 -8.73
N ARG A 121 -1.66 8.48 -8.35
CA ARG A 121 -2.72 9.24 -9.05
C ARG A 121 -3.97 8.39 -9.37
N ARG A 122 -4.31 7.43 -8.51
CA ARG A 122 -5.43 6.48 -8.68
C ARG A 122 -5.31 5.58 -9.92
N ARG A 123 -4.11 5.41 -10.49
CA ARG A 123 -3.91 4.47 -11.60
C ARG A 123 -3.87 3.03 -11.09
N PRO A 124 -4.26 2.04 -11.94
CA PRO A 124 -4.29 0.63 -11.53
C PRO A 124 -2.90 0.00 -11.39
N ILE A 125 -1.88 0.55 -12.05
CA ILE A 125 -0.48 0.12 -11.97
C ILE A 125 0.46 1.33 -12.13
N LYS A 126 1.75 1.18 -11.80
CA LYS A 126 2.71 2.30 -11.91
C LYS A 126 4.10 1.87 -12.34
N GLY A 127 4.84 2.79 -12.98
CA GLY A 127 6.29 2.83 -12.97
C GLY A 127 6.76 3.52 -11.69
N THR A 128 7.67 2.88 -10.95
CA THR A 128 8.20 3.41 -9.68
C THR A 128 9.43 4.26 -9.96
N ALA A 129 9.38 5.54 -9.63
CA ALA A 129 10.51 6.45 -9.84
C ALA A 129 11.63 6.24 -8.80
N ASP A 130 12.83 6.74 -9.10
CA ASP A 130 14.02 6.53 -8.25
C ASP A 130 13.90 7.08 -6.83
N HIS A 131 13.10 8.12 -6.60
CA HIS A 131 12.87 8.67 -5.27
C HIS A 131 11.75 7.96 -4.51
N GLU A 132 11.12 6.95 -5.10
CA GLU A 132 10.02 6.16 -4.49
C GLU A 132 10.46 4.70 -4.29
N PRO A 133 9.76 4.01 -3.38
CA PRO A 133 8.87 4.53 -2.35
C PRO A 133 9.62 5.22 -1.20
N ALA A 134 8.92 6.13 -0.47
CA ALA A 134 9.42 6.75 0.75
C ALA A 134 9.19 5.80 1.95
N LEU A 135 10.00 4.72 1.99
CA LEU A 135 9.88 3.67 3.01
C LEU A 135 10.46 4.13 4.34
N PRO A 136 9.73 3.93 5.46
CA PRO A 136 10.32 4.06 6.78
C PRO A 136 11.30 2.92 7.05
N THR A 137 12.43 3.22 7.70
CA THR A 137 13.41 2.19 8.12
C THR A 137 12.81 1.18 9.11
N ALA A 138 11.79 1.59 9.86
CA ALA A 138 11.06 0.74 10.79
C ALA A 138 10.09 -0.25 10.12
N ALA A 139 9.94 -0.24 8.78
CA ALA A 139 9.00 -1.12 8.10
C ALA A 139 9.35 -2.60 8.30
N THR A 140 8.42 -3.36 8.87
CA THR A 140 8.54 -4.82 9.08
C THR A 140 7.91 -5.62 7.95
N LEU A 141 6.95 -5.00 7.25
CA LEU A 141 6.23 -5.56 6.11
C LEU A 141 6.02 -4.51 5.03
N VAL A 142 6.31 -4.84 3.78
CA VAL A 142 5.96 -4.02 2.62
C VAL A 142 4.95 -4.76 1.75
N VAL A 143 3.81 -4.13 1.52
CA VAL A 143 2.72 -4.63 0.68
C VAL A 143 2.72 -3.83 -0.62
N ALA A 144 3.08 -4.47 -1.74
CA ALA A 144 3.07 -3.86 -3.06
C ALA A 144 1.76 -4.17 -3.79
N LEU A 145 1.02 -3.12 -4.15
CA LEU A 145 -0.28 -3.23 -4.79
C LEU A 145 -0.21 -3.00 -6.29
N ALA A 146 -1.04 -3.76 -7.02
CA ALA A 146 -1.49 -3.40 -8.36
C ALA A 146 -2.89 -3.97 -8.61
N ASN A 147 -3.70 -3.31 -9.45
CA ASN A 147 -5.05 -3.75 -9.78
C ASN A 147 -5.02 -4.62 -11.04
N VAL A 148 -5.62 -5.81 -10.96
CA VAL A 148 -5.67 -6.79 -12.07
C VAL A 148 -6.27 -6.23 -13.35
N GLN A 149 -7.08 -5.18 -13.28
CA GLN A 149 -7.68 -4.52 -14.44
C GLN A 149 -6.65 -3.83 -15.36
N ALA A 150 -5.43 -3.57 -14.87
CA ALA A 150 -4.35 -3.07 -15.72
C ALA A 150 -3.91 -4.09 -16.79
N LEU A 151 -4.08 -5.40 -16.51
CA LEU A 151 -3.63 -6.44 -17.44
C LEU A 151 -4.38 -6.37 -18.77
N GLY A 152 -3.62 -6.30 -19.87
CA GLY A 152 -4.14 -6.16 -21.23
C GLY A 152 -4.54 -4.73 -21.63
N LYS A 153 -4.42 -3.76 -20.73
CA LYS A 153 -4.61 -2.34 -21.03
C LYS A 153 -3.34 -1.78 -21.69
N PRO A 154 -3.46 -0.69 -22.49
CA PRO A 154 -2.28 -0.03 -23.07
C PRO A 154 -1.43 0.63 -21.98
N VAL A 155 -0.13 0.73 -22.23
CA VAL A 155 0.80 1.52 -21.41
C VAL A 155 0.63 2.99 -21.81
N ASP A 156 -0.20 3.72 -21.04
CA ASP A 156 -0.51 5.13 -21.24
C ASP A 156 -0.82 5.81 -19.89
N ASP A 157 -1.01 7.14 -19.92
CA ASP A 157 -1.32 7.95 -18.74
C ASP A 157 -2.69 7.64 -18.09
N GLU A 158 -3.60 6.99 -18.82
CA GLU A 158 -4.89 6.59 -18.27
C GLU A 158 -4.76 5.34 -17.38
N HIS A 159 -3.92 4.38 -17.77
CA HIS A 159 -3.82 3.08 -17.11
C HIS A 159 -2.57 2.92 -16.25
N VAL A 160 -1.51 3.69 -16.50
CA VAL A 160 -0.23 3.58 -15.80
C VAL A 160 0.18 4.92 -15.21
N HIS A 161 0.53 4.95 -13.94
CA HIS A 161 1.20 6.10 -13.36
C HIS A 161 2.68 6.10 -13.77
N ARG A 162 3.15 7.10 -14.49
CA ARG A 162 4.47 7.20 -15.13
C ARG A 162 4.71 6.09 -16.17
N PRO A 163 4.00 6.12 -17.30
CA PRO A 163 4.10 5.08 -18.34
C PRO A 163 5.51 4.97 -18.92
N GLU A 164 6.27 6.06 -18.99
CA GLU A 164 7.66 6.09 -19.44
C GLU A 164 8.57 5.24 -18.54
N VAL A 165 8.49 5.41 -17.22
CA VAL A 165 9.25 4.63 -16.23
C VAL A 165 8.82 3.16 -16.24
N PHE A 166 7.53 2.91 -16.43
CA PHE A 166 7.01 1.55 -16.58
C PHE A 166 7.56 0.87 -17.82
N SER A 167 7.58 1.59 -18.97
CA SER A 167 8.11 1.09 -20.24
C SER A 167 9.60 0.77 -20.14
N GLU A 168 10.38 1.64 -19.55
CA GLU A 168 11.82 1.43 -19.34
C GLU A 168 12.09 0.19 -18.46
N LEU A 169 11.36 0.06 -17.34
CA LEU A 169 11.51 -1.06 -16.42
C LEU A 169 11.11 -2.40 -17.01
N THR A 170 10.02 -2.43 -17.80
CA THR A 170 9.38 -3.68 -18.25
C THR A 170 9.71 -4.08 -19.66
N GLY A 171 10.27 -3.17 -20.47
CA GLY A 171 10.51 -3.37 -21.89
C GLY A 171 9.26 -3.28 -22.78
N ILE A 172 8.09 -2.97 -22.21
CA ILE A 172 6.84 -2.80 -22.96
C ILE A 172 6.71 -1.34 -23.39
N GLY A 173 6.65 -1.09 -24.71
CA GLY A 173 6.52 0.26 -25.27
C GLY A 173 5.17 0.91 -24.93
N GLN A 174 5.15 2.25 -24.91
CA GLN A 174 3.89 2.99 -24.77
C GLN A 174 2.90 2.61 -25.87
N GLY A 175 1.62 2.54 -25.52
CA GLY A 175 0.54 2.08 -26.39
C GLY A 175 0.42 0.56 -26.53
N GLN A 176 1.44 -0.21 -26.16
CA GLN A 176 1.38 -1.67 -26.16
C GLN A 176 0.63 -2.20 -24.93
N SER A 177 0.07 -3.40 -25.04
CA SER A 177 -0.69 -4.03 -23.96
C SER A 177 0.21 -4.53 -22.82
N ILE A 178 -0.19 -4.23 -21.58
CA ILE A 178 0.47 -4.72 -20.37
C ILE A 178 0.35 -6.25 -20.31
N THR A 179 1.48 -6.96 -20.38
CA THR A 179 1.56 -8.41 -20.27
C THR A 179 1.64 -8.86 -18.81
N PRO A 180 1.36 -10.15 -18.48
CA PRO A 180 1.53 -10.66 -17.12
C PRO A 180 2.96 -10.49 -16.59
N GLY A 181 3.98 -10.74 -17.42
CA GLY A 181 5.38 -10.56 -17.05
C GLY A 181 5.72 -9.10 -16.74
N ALA A 182 5.25 -8.14 -17.57
CA ALA A 182 5.43 -6.71 -17.31
C ALA A 182 4.72 -6.27 -16.02
N PHE A 183 3.51 -6.77 -15.79
CA PHE A 183 2.76 -6.52 -14.56
C PHE A 183 3.54 -6.98 -13.33
N ALA A 184 4.04 -8.23 -13.34
CA ALA A 184 4.82 -8.80 -12.25
C ALA A 184 6.16 -8.07 -12.05
N THR A 185 6.83 -7.69 -13.15
CA THR A 185 8.09 -6.92 -13.12
C THR A 185 7.90 -5.56 -12.45
N ALA A 186 6.81 -4.84 -12.74
CA ALA A 186 6.50 -3.56 -12.12
C ALA A 186 6.33 -3.67 -10.59
N ILE A 187 5.80 -4.78 -10.09
CA ILE A 187 5.70 -5.05 -8.66
C ILE A 187 7.07 -5.45 -8.09
N ALA A 188 7.66 -6.53 -8.60
CA ALA A 188 8.83 -7.16 -7.99
C ALA A 188 10.11 -6.34 -8.16
N ARG A 189 10.34 -5.75 -9.34
CA ARG A 189 11.54 -4.98 -9.70
C ARG A 189 11.32 -3.47 -9.69
N GLY A 190 10.08 -3.00 -9.55
CA GLY A 190 9.71 -1.61 -9.36
C GLY A 190 9.38 -1.32 -7.89
N SER A 191 8.14 -1.57 -7.49
CA SER A 191 7.65 -1.18 -6.16
C SER A 191 8.38 -1.85 -4.99
N LEU A 192 8.92 -3.06 -5.17
CA LEU A 192 9.68 -3.80 -4.15
C LEU A 192 11.20 -3.77 -4.34
N ALA A 193 11.71 -3.09 -5.36
CA ALA A 193 13.15 -3.11 -5.69
C ALA A 193 14.05 -2.65 -4.54
N LYS A 194 13.62 -1.63 -3.79
CA LYS A 194 14.39 -1.00 -2.70
C LYS A 194 14.05 -1.53 -1.32
N VAL A 195 13.19 -2.54 -1.23
CA VAL A 195 12.82 -3.13 0.07
C VAL A 195 13.95 -4.02 0.56
N PRO A 196 14.49 -3.81 1.80
CA PRO A 196 15.53 -4.64 2.37
C PRO A 196 15.18 -6.13 2.33
N GLN A 197 16.20 -7.00 2.25
CA GLN A 197 15.98 -8.43 2.09
C GLN A 197 15.27 -9.05 3.29
N GLU A 198 15.58 -8.58 4.49
CA GLU A 198 15.01 -9.01 5.76
C GLU A 198 13.57 -8.57 5.99
N THR A 199 13.12 -7.54 5.29
CA THR A 199 11.73 -7.05 5.39
C THR A 199 10.78 -7.99 4.67
N ARG A 200 9.69 -8.37 5.31
CA ARG A 200 8.64 -9.20 4.70
C ARG A 200 8.01 -8.49 3.50
N LYS A 201 7.77 -9.21 2.42
CA LYS A 201 7.24 -8.69 1.15
C LYS A 201 6.02 -9.47 0.74
N VAL A 202 4.95 -8.76 0.39
CA VAL A 202 3.71 -9.33 -0.13
C VAL A 202 3.27 -8.56 -1.36
N ALA A 203 2.89 -9.26 -2.43
CA ALA A 203 2.12 -8.64 -3.52
C ALA A 203 0.63 -8.73 -3.20
N LEU A 204 -0.07 -7.60 -3.27
CA LEU A 204 -1.52 -7.53 -3.14
C LEU A 204 -2.14 -7.18 -4.49
N ILE A 205 -2.75 -8.17 -5.13
CA ILE A 205 -3.47 -7.96 -6.39
C ILE A 205 -4.93 -7.64 -6.06
N THR A 206 -5.32 -6.40 -6.36
CA THR A 206 -6.67 -5.88 -6.10
C THR A 206 -7.59 -6.03 -7.32
N GLY A 207 -8.89 -5.86 -7.13
CA GLY A 207 -9.89 -5.93 -8.21
C GLY A 207 -10.10 -7.36 -8.73
N VAL A 208 -9.77 -8.37 -7.94
CA VAL A 208 -9.91 -9.79 -8.32
C VAL A 208 -11.32 -10.25 -8.02
N ASP A 209 -12.09 -10.50 -9.08
CA ASP A 209 -13.40 -11.11 -9.04
C ASP A 209 -13.29 -12.60 -9.42
N PRO A 210 -13.79 -13.52 -8.59
CA PRO A 210 -13.69 -14.96 -8.85
C PRO A 210 -14.23 -15.41 -10.21
N GLY A 211 -15.30 -14.78 -10.70
CA GLY A 211 -15.94 -15.12 -11.97
C GLY A 211 -15.33 -14.46 -13.20
N ARG A 212 -14.63 -13.32 -13.04
CA ARG A 212 -14.21 -12.48 -14.17
C ARG A 212 -12.71 -12.35 -14.34
N THR A 213 -11.98 -12.19 -13.24
CA THR A 213 -10.56 -11.82 -13.29
C THR A 213 -9.61 -12.80 -12.59
N MET A 214 -10.14 -13.89 -12.02
CA MET A 214 -9.33 -14.90 -11.33
C MET A 214 -8.27 -15.53 -12.24
N SER A 215 -8.62 -15.87 -13.49
CA SER A 215 -7.67 -16.42 -14.46
C SER A 215 -6.50 -15.47 -14.74
N LYS A 216 -6.79 -14.15 -14.87
CA LYS A 216 -5.79 -13.11 -15.03
C LYS A 216 -4.88 -13.01 -13.80
N ALA A 217 -5.47 -13.00 -12.59
CA ALA A 217 -4.73 -12.95 -11.34
C ALA A 217 -3.81 -14.18 -11.16
N SER A 218 -4.28 -15.37 -11.54
CA SER A 218 -3.50 -16.61 -11.47
C SER A 218 -2.26 -16.58 -12.37
N VAL A 219 -2.36 -16.00 -13.57
CA VAL A 219 -1.20 -15.86 -14.47
C VAL A 219 -0.19 -14.86 -13.89
N ILE A 220 -0.66 -13.70 -13.40
CA ILE A 220 0.19 -12.71 -12.71
C ILE A 220 0.92 -13.36 -11.52
N THR A 221 0.20 -14.15 -10.70
CA THR A 221 0.77 -14.83 -9.54
C THR A 221 1.92 -15.74 -9.92
N ARG A 222 1.79 -16.52 -11.00
CA ARG A 222 2.89 -17.39 -11.49
C ARG A 222 4.12 -16.59 -11.93
N GLU A 223 3.91 -15.46 -12.61
CA GLU A 223 5.02 -14.58 -12.99
C GLU A 223 5.72 -13.98 -11.76
N LEU A 224 4.97 -13.57 -10.73
CA LEU A 224 5.54 -13.11 -9.46
C LEU A 224 6.39 -14.20 -8.78
N TRP A 225 5.92 -15.45 -8.77
CA TRP A 225 6.68 -16.58 -8.24
C TRP A 225 7.97 -16.85 -9.02
N HIS A 226 7.96 -16.77 -10.35
CA HIS A 226 9.16 -16.86 -11.19
C HIS A 226 10.16 -15.74 -10.87
N LEU A 227 9.69 -14.56 -10.46
CA LEU A 227 10.54 -13.46 -10.00
C LEU A 227 10.96 -13.57 -8.52
N GLY A 228 10.64 -14.68 -7.84
CA GLY A 228 11.03 -14.97 -6.46
C GLY A 228 10.11 -14.38 -5.38
N LEU A 229 9.01 -13.70 -5.74
CA LEU A 229 8.04 -13.18 -4.80
C LEU A 229 6.96 -14.24 -4.50
N LYS A 230 7.10 -14.93 -3.37
CA LYS A 230 6.28 -16.09 -3.03
C LYS A 230 4.93 -15.75 -2.40
N ASN A 231 4.85 -14.66 -1.64
CA ASN A 231 3.64 -14.27 -0.92
C ASN A 231 2.76 -13.37 -1.81
N VAL A 232 1.65 -13.90 -2.30
CA VAL A 232 0.68 -13.19 -3.15
C VAL A 232 -0.70 -13.30 -2.55
N VAL A 233 -1.35 -12.16 -2.34
CA VAL A 233 -2.72 -12.05 -1.83
C VAL A 233 -3.61 -11.49 -2.93
N LEU A 234 -4.75 -12.12 -3.17
CA LEU A 234 -5.75 -11.72 -4.15
C LEU A 234 -7.00 -11.22 -3.43
N THR A 235 -7.49 -10.04 -3.79
CA THR A 235 -8.67 -9.45 -3.15
C THR A 235 -9.48 -8.58 -4.10
N SER A 236 -10.76 -8.44 -3.80
CA SER A 236 -11.72 -7.62 -4.57
C SER A 236 -12.12 -6.35 -3.81
N LEU A 237 -11.17 -5.57 -3.28
CA LEU A 237 -11.49 -4.32 -2.59
C LEU A 237 -12.43 -3.41 -3.42
N PRO A 238 -13.49 -2.84 -2.83
CA PRO A 238 -13.96 -2.85 -1.44
C PRO A 238 -15.15 -3.80 -1.19
N THR A 239 -15.41 -4.77 -2.04
CA THR A 239 -16.67 -5.54 -2.09
C THR A 239 -16.82 -6.62 -1.03
N GLY A 240 -15.87 -6.74 -0.08
CA GLY A 240 -15.96 -7.74 0.98
C GLY A 240 -15.85 -9.20 0.52
N SER A 241 -15.50 -9.44 -0.75
CA SER A 241 -15.26 -10.80 -1.25
C SER A 241 -14.10 -11.44 -0.50
N PRO A 242 -14.12 -12.77 -0.31
CA PRO A 242 -13.10 -13.44 0.45
C PRO A 242 -11.71 -13.21 -0.13
N THR A 243 -10.79 -12.82 0.75
CA THR A 243 -9.36 -12.67 0.40
C THR A 243 -8.74 -14.06 0.26
N GLN A 244 -7.97 -14.27 -0.78
CA GLN A 244 -7.26 -15.52 -1.05
C GLN A 244 -5.75 -15.30 -0.93
N VAL A 245 -5.06 -16.21 -0.26
CA VAL A 245 -3.60 -16.26 -0.18
C VAL A 245 -3.10 -17.34 -1.12
N TRP A 246 -2.14 -16.95 -1.96
CA TRP A 246 -1.49 -17.88 -2.90
C TRP A 246 -0.02 -18.01 -2.49
N VAL A 247 0.36 -19.26 -2.24
CA VAL A 247 1.75 -19.68 -2.00
C VAL A 247 2.13 -20.74 -3.02
N PRO A 248 3.40 -20.81 -3.44
CA PRO A 248 3.85 -21.85 -4.38
C PRO A 248 3.78 -23.24 -3.80
#